data_a9b62574c8c700e1c763d4e765f0f621
#
_entry.id   a9b62574c8c700e1c763d4e765f0f621
#
_cell.length_a   1.000
_cell.length_b   1.000
_cell.length_c   1.000
_cell.angle_alpha   90.00
_cell.angle_beta   90.00
_cell.angle_gamma   90.00
#
_symmetry.space_group_name_H-M   'P 1'
#
loop_
_entity.id
_entity.type
_entity.pdbx_description
1 polymer ?
#
loop_
_entity_poly.entity_id
_entity_poly.type
_entity_poly.pdbx_seq_one_letter_code
_entity_poly.pdbx_strand_id
1 'polypeptide(L)'
;MPGRLVAAGVGAVVIASVALVVALFAAGSRPRDLGGVGGPDLFISWLLPLLKLMSTLATVGCAGALLAAVVLLRIEGGPLGVQGRRAVRDASNSAIIWAVCAFANAVVTAAILLDTPVGLLRMRFDDALGVPEVKALLITGILVLALAIGIRRVQTSSAAGLGVLVAIAALIPTAVTAYPRNESYVVLAGAALVLHVIAATTWVGGLAGLVRYGRASRTGLPIVLERYGQVAYISSIAVLLSGLISAAGRLAAKGGGWGSILDPLTGDAYGALLIVKIAAFLLLIVLSALHRSRAHGDLVDGGQPFWRIVGVELFVMALALGLSIALSQTI
;
A
#
# COMPACT_ATOMS: atom_id res chain seq x y z
N MET A 1 1.00 -25.67 -10.81
CA MET A 1 0.36 -24.69 -9.89
C MET A 1 1.13 -23.34 -9.74
N PRO A 2 2.46 -23.21 -9.87
CA PRO A 2 3.14 -21.91 -9.76
C PRO A 2 2.64 -20.88 -10.80
N GLY A 3 2.31 -21.29 -12.02
CA GLY A 3 1.84 -20.36 -13.05
C GLY A 3 0.54 -19.62 -12.72
N ARG A 4 -0.40 -20.24 -11.99
CA ARG A 4 -1.67 -19.56 -11.60
C ARG A 4 -1.45 -18.46 -10.55
N LEU A 5 -0.50 -18.63 -9.62
CA LEU A 5 -0.16 -17.59 -8.65
C LEU A 5 0.58 -16.41 -9.29
N VAL A 6 1.47 -16.70 -10.25
CA VAL A 6 2.13 -15.65 -11.04
C VAL A 6 1.09 -14.91 -11.87
N ALA A 7 0.17 -15.61 -12.54
CA ALA A 7 -0.91 -14.98 -13.30
C ALA A 7 -1.81 -14.10 -12.43
N ALA A 8 -2.16 -14.55 -11.22
CA ALA A 8 -2.95 -13.74 -10.27
C ALA A 8 -2.19 -12.48 -9.81
N GLY A 9 -0.88 -12.59 -9.55
CA GLY A 9 -0.05 -11.44 -9.20
C GLY A 9 0.06 -10.44 -10.35
N VAL A 10 0.33 -10.92 -11.56
CA VAL A 10 0.36 -10.06 -12.77
C VAL A 10 -1.01 -9.42 -13.01
N GLY A 11 -2.10 -10.18 -12.86
CA GLY A 11 -3.46 -9.66 -12.96
C GLY A 11 -3.72 -8.52 -11.98
N ALA A 12 -3.33 -8.66 -10.73
CA ALA A 12 -3.48 -7.61 -9.71
C ALA A 12 -2.68 -6.33 -10.08
N VAL A 13 -1.45 -6.47 -10.58
CA VAL A 13 -0.64 -5.33 -11.06
C VAL A 13 -1.31 -4.63 -12.23
N VAL A 14 -1.77 -5.38 -13.24
CA VAL A 14 -2.47 -4.83 -14.41
C VAL A 14 -3.72 -4.07 -13.99
N ILE A 15 -4.55 -4.66 -13.11
CA ILE A 15 -5.78 -4.04 -12.64
C ILE A 15 -5.50 -2.74 -11.88
N ALA A 16 -4.53 -2.75 -10.96
CA ALA A 16 -4.15 -1.56 -10.22
C ALA A 16 -3.62 -0.47 -11.15
N SER A 17 -2.85 -0.84 -12.20
CA SER A 17 -2.34 0.10 -13.21
C SER A 17 -3.46 0.69 -14.06
N VAL A 18 -4.40 -0.14 -14.53
CA VAL A 18 -5.56 0.33 -15.28
C VAL A 18 -6.44 1.23 -14.43
N ALA A 19 -6.73 0.85 -13.18
CA ALA A 19 -7.50 1.67 -12.25
C ALA A 19 -6.84 3.04 -12.00
N LEU A 20 -5.51 3.06 -11.83
CA LEU A 20 -4.74 4.29 -11.68
C LEU A 20 -4.89 5.18 -12.92
N VAL A 21 -4.64 4.65 -14.11
CA VAL A 21 -4.70 5.42 -15.36
C VAL A 21 -6.12 5.97 -15.60
N VAL A 22 -7.14 5.12 -15.51
CA VAL A 22 -8.54 5.53 -15.68
C VAL A 22 -8.93 6.61 -14.68
N ALA A 23 -8.55 6.46 -13.41
CA ALA A 23 -8.85 7.45 -12.37
C ALA A 23 -8.14 8.78 -12.60
N LEU A 24 -6.88 8.79 -13.06
CA LEU A 24 -6.16 10.02 -13.41
C LEU A 24 -6.81 10.77 -14.58
N PHE A 25 -7.28 10.03 -15.60
CA PHE A 25 -8.02 10.64 -16.72
C PHE A 25 -9.38 11.16 -16.27
N ALA A 26 -10.14 10.40 -15.50
CA ALA A 26 -11.46 10.79 -15.01
C ALA A 26 -11.41 12.01 -14.08
N ALA A 27 -10.37 12.12 -13.26
CA ALA A 27 -10.14 13.27 -12.37
C ALA A 27 -9.54 14.50 -13.06
N GLY A 28 -9.20 14.43 -14.35
CA GLY A 28 -8.51 15.51 -15.03
C GLY A 28 -7.08 15.77 -14.52
N SER A 29 -6.59 14.92 -13.64
CA SER A 29 -5.26 15.00 -12.98
C SER A 29 -4.18 14.21 -13.74
N ARG A 30 -4.40 14.01 -15.06
CA ARG A 30 -3.42 13.34 -15.90
C ARG A 30 -2.12 14.15 -15.95
N PRO A 31 -0.96 13.49 -15.87
CA PRO A 31 0.31 14.15 -16.08
C PRO A 31 0.32 14.89 -17.42
N ARG A 32 0.71 16.15 -17.39
CA ARG A 32 0.81 17.02 -18.58
C ARG A 32 2.26 17.34 -18.84
N ASP A 33 2.58 17.55 -20.11
CA ASP A 33 3.82 18.20 -20.49
C ASP A 33 3.69 19.68 -20.09
N LEU A 34 4.54 20.12 -19.18
CA LEU A 34 4.55 21.52 -18.73
C LEU A 34 5.27 22.44 -19.71
N GLY A 35 5.75 21.90 -20.87
CA GLY A 35 6.08 22.64 -22.09
C GLY A 35 7.04 23.83 -21.96
N GLY A 36 7.81 23.91 -20.86
CA GLY A 36 8.78 24.97 -20.62
C GLY A 36 10.21 24.54 -20.92
N VAL A 37 11.08 25.49 -21.29
CA VAL A 37 12.52 25.24 -21.45
C VAL A 37 13.09 24.89 -20.08
N GLY A 38 13.12 23.58 -19.74
CA GLY A 38 13.72 23.07 -18.51
C GLY A 38 12.82 22.25 -17.58
N GLY A 39 11.49 22.18 -17.84
CA GLY A 39 10.57 21.38 -17.00
C GLY A 39 10.72 19.86 -17.21
N PRO A 40 10.18 19.03 -16.28
CA PRO A 40 10.21 17.59 -16.42
C PRO A 40 9.38 17.12 -17.63
N ASP A 41 9.95 16.25 -18.45
CA ASP A 41 9.29 15.65 -19.60
C ASP A 41 8.00 14.90 -19.21
N LEU A 42 7.09 14.75 -20.17
CA LEU A 42 5.87 13.95 -20.02
C LEU A 42 6.17 12.55 -19.47
N PHE A 43 7.30 11.95 -19.86
CA PHE A 43 7.75 10.65 -19.35
C PHE A 43 7.99 10.70 -17.84
N ILE A 44 8.70 11.69 -17.33
CA ILE A 44 8.98 11.87 -15.90
C ILE A 44 7.69 12.09 -15.12
N SER A 45 6.76 12.85 -15.66
CA SER A 45 5.46 13.13 -15.05
C SER A 45 4.61 11.86 -14.91
N TRP A 46 4.63 10.93 -15.87
CA TRP A 46 3.96 9.63 -15.77
C TRP A 46 4.73 8.62 -14.92
N LEU A 47 6.04 8.76 -14.81
CA LEU A 47 6.88 7.86 -14.01
C LEU A 47 6.54 7.94 -12.52
N LEU A 48 6.21 9.13 -12.01
CA LEU A 48 5.89 9.33 -10.59
C LEU A 48 4.70 8.47 -10.10
N PRO A 49 3.50 8.53 -10.69
CA PRO A 49 2.39 7.70 -10.26
C PRO A 49 2.65 6.20 -10.44
N LEU A 50 3.38 5.81 -11.48
CA LEU A 50 3.77 4.40 -11.69
C LEU A 50 4.76 3.91 -10.63
N LEU A 51 5.77 4.70 -10.27
CA LEU A 51 6.70 4.37 -9.20
C LEU A 51 6.00 4.31 -7.84
N LYS A 52 5.03 5.20 -7.56
CA LYS A 52 4.20 5.14 -6.36
C LYS A 52 3.39 3.84 -6.32
N LEU A 53 2.81 3.42 -7.44
CA LEU A 53 2.08 2.16 -7.53
C LEU A 53 2.99 0.97 -7.27
N MET A 54 4.13 0.90 -7.94
CA MET A 54 5.11 -0.18 -7.77
C MET A 54 5.65 -0.24 -6.33
N SER A 55 5.94 0.91 -5.74
CA SER A 55 6.33 1.02 -4.33
C SER A 55 5.25 0.47 -3.40
N THR A 56 3.97 0.84 -3.62
CA THR A 56 2.84 0.36 -2.83
C THR A 56 2.65 -1.15 -2.95
N LEU A 57 2.72 -1.70 -4.17
CA LEU A 57 2.62 -3.14 -4.39
C LEU A 57 3.78 -3.90 -3.75
N ALA A 58 5.00 -3.37 -3.82
CA ALA A 58 6.17 -3.94 -3.16
C ALA A 58 6.05 -3.90 -1.64
N THR A 59 5.50 -2.81 -1.09
CA THR A 59 5.19 -2.67 0.35
C THR A 59 4.18 -3.72 0.80
N VAL A 60 3.09 -3.89 0.06
CA VAL A 60 2.06 -4.92 0.32
C VAL A 60 2.67 -6.33 0.25
N GLY A 61 3.52 -6.59 -0.75
CA GLY A 61 4.23 -7.87 -0.88
C GLY A 61 5.17 -8.15 0.29
N CYS A 62 5.94 -7.15 0.71
CA CYS A 62 6.83 -7.23 1.88
C CYS A 62 6.05 -7.48 3.17
N ALA A 63 5.04 -6.64 3.45
CA ALA A 63 4.20 -6.77 4.65
C ALA A 63 3.46 -8.10 4.69
N GLY A 64 2.89 -8.54 3.57
CA GLY A 64 2.19 -9.83 3.49
C GLY A 64 3.10 -11.02 3.74
N ALA A 65 4.31 -11.00 3.22
CA ALA A 65 5.30 -12.04 3.46
C ALA A 65 5.79 -12.05 4.91
N LEU A 66 6.02 -10.88 5.52
CA LEU A 66 6.39 -10.75 6.94
C LEU A 66 5.25 -11.22 7.86
N LEU A 67 4.00 -10.80 7.59
CA LEU A 67 2.83 -11.24 8.34
C LEU A 67 2.64 -12.76 8.23
N ALA A 68 2.86 -13.32 7.04
CA ALA A 68 2.82 -14.77 6.88
C ALA A 68 3.85 -15.47 7.77
N ALA A 69 5.09 -14.97 7.83
CA ALA A 69 6.15 -15.56 8.65
C ALA A 69 5.90 -15.41 10.15
N VAL A 70 5.34 -14.26 10.60
CA VAL A 70 5.23 -13.91 12.03
C VAL A 70 3.90 -14.37 12.64
N VAL A 71 2.80 -14.26 11.88
CA VAL A 71 1.44 -14.49 12.39
C VAL A 71 0.83 -15.77 11.81
N LEU A 72 0.75 -15.85 10.48
CA LEU A 72 -0.05 -16.89 9.82
C LEU A 72 0.59 -18.28 9.98
N LEU A 73 1.91 -18.38 9.79
CA LEU A 73 2.69 -19.62 9.77
C LEU A 73 3.49 -19.84 11.06
N ARG A 74 3.18 -19.06 12.11
CA ARG A 74 3.91 -19.12 13.38
C ARG A 74 3.86 -20.51 13.99
N ILE A 75 5.04 -21.06 14.31
CA ILE A 75 5.23 -22.24 15.13
C ILE A 75 5.68 -21.74 16.50
N GLU A 76 4.94 -22.08 17.56
CA GLU A 76 5.27 -21.66 18.91
C GLU A 76 6.60 -22.29 19.37
N GLY A 77 7.51 -21.43 19.84
CA GLY A 77 8.81 -21.84 20.40
C GLY A 77 9.82 -22.43 19.42
N GLY A 78 9.50 -22.45 18.09
CA GLY A 78 10.34 -23.11 17.11
C GLY A 78 10.94 -22.19 16.03
N PRO A 79 11.91 -22.72 15.24
CA PRO A 79 12.41 -22.03 14.07
C PRO A 79 11.34 -21.94 12.98
N LEU A 80 11.54 -20.99 12.04
CA LEU A 80 10.66 -20.85 10.88
C LEU A 80 10.62 -22.14 10.06
N GLY A 81 9.41 -22.64 9.80
CA GLY A 81 9.19 -23.76 8.87
C GLY A 81 9.60 -23.41 7.44
N VAL A 82 9.53 -24.38 6.54
CA VAL A 82 9.92 -24.20 5.11
C VAL A 82 9.17 -23.03 4.48
N GLN A 83 7.86 -22.90 4.71
CA GLN A 83 7.06 -21.80 4.16
C GLN A 83 7.39 -20.47 4.82
N GLY A 84 7.67 -20.42 6.13
CA GLY A 84 8.13 -19.21 6.82
C GLY A 84 9.46 -18.69 6.26
N ARG A 85 10.43 -19.58 6.00
CA ARG A 85 11.71 -19.19 5.34
C ARG A 85 11.52 -18.70 3.92
N ARG A 86 10.54 -19.25 3.18
CA ARG A 86 10.18 -18.73 1.85
C ARG A 86 9.58 -17.33 1.98
N ALA A 87 8.67 -17.14 2.94
CA ALA A 87 8.05 -15.84 3.19
C ALA A 87 9.09 -14.78 3.53
N VAL A 88 10.07 -15.08 4.39
CA VAL A 88 11.18 -14.16 4.71
C VAL A 88 12.01 -13.79 3.48
N ARG A 89 12.31 -14.74 2.59
CA ARG A 89 13.02 -14.45 1.32
C ARG A 89 12.20 -13.59 0.38
N ASP A 90 10.91 -13.88 0.24
CA ASP A 90 9.99 -13.11 -0.58
C ASP A 90 9.83 -11.68 0.00
N ALA A 91 9.79 -11.52 1.33
CA ALA A 91 9.81 -10.23 2.01
C ALA A 91 11.06 -9.42 1.67
N SER A 92 12.24 -10.04 1.72
CA SER A 92 13.50 -9.39 1.34
C SER A 92 13.49 -8.93 -0.12
N ASN A 93 13.02 -9.77 -1.05
CA ASN A 93 12.96 -9.41 -2.47
C ASN A 93 11.98 -8.25 -2.71
N SER A 94 10.80 -8.29 -2.08
CA SER A 94 9.83 -7.18 -2.14
C SER A 94 10.38 -5.90 -1.50
N ALA A 95 11.13 -6.00 -0.42
CA ALA A 95 11.79 -4.87 0.22
C ALA A 95 12.87 -4.24 -0.69
N ILE A 96 13.63 -5.03 -1.46
CA ILE A 96 14.57 -4.50 -2.46
C ILE A 96 13.82 -3.68 -3.51
N ILE A 97 12.72 -4.21 -4.07
CA ILE A 97 11.91 -3.50 -5.05
C ILE A 97 11.36 -2.20 -4.45
N TRP A 98 10.86 -2.26 -3.21
CA TRP A 98 10.37 -1.09 -2.49
C TRP A 98 11.47 -0.04 -2.30
N ALA A 99 12.67 -0.42 -1.86
CA ALA A 99 13.81 0.50 -1.70
C ALA A 99 14.20 1.16 -3.03
N VAL A 100 14.31 0.39 -4.12
CA VAL A 100 14.61 0.92 -5.46
C VAL A 100 13.54 1.92 -5.89
N CYS A 101 12.26 1.59 -5.72
CA CYS A 101 11.15 2.49 -6.01
C CYS A 101 11.18 3.74 -5.13
N ALA A 102 11.53 3.65 -3.86
CA ALA A 102 11.63 4.80 -2.96
C ALA A 102 12.73 5.76 -3.39
N PHE A 103 13.92 5.26 -3.73
CA PHE A 103 15.02 6.09 -4.24
C PHE A 103 14.67 6.71 -5.61
N ALA A 104 14.08 5.94 -6.53
CA ALA A 104 13.63 6.47 -7.82
C ALA A 104 12.53 7.55 -7.64
N ASN A 105 11.57 7.33 -6.72
CA ASN A 105 10.57 8.34 -6.37
C ASN A 105 11.22 9.60 -5.80
N ALA A 106 12.25 9.49 -4.95
CA ALA A 106 12.97 10.65 -4.42
C ALA A 106 13.57 11.52 -5.54
N VAL A 107 14.22 10.87 -6.52
CA VAL A 107 14.81 11.57 -7.68
C VAL A 107 13.73 12.24 -8.54
N VAL A 108 12.65 11.51 -8.87
CA VAL A 108 11.56 12.05 -9.71
C VAL A 108 10.82 13.17 -8.97
N THR A 109 10.57 13.02 -7.67
CA THR A 109 9.93 14.06 -6.86
C THR A 109 10.80 15.32 -6.78
N ALA A 110 12.12 15.17 -6.60
CA ALA A 110 13.04 16.30 -6.63
C ALA A 110 13.03 17.02 -7.99
N ALA A 111 13.05 16.26 -9.10
CA ALA A 111 12.99 16.82 -10.45
C ALA A 111 11.72 17.66 -10.68
N ILE A 112 10.57 17.14 -10.25
CA ILE A 112 9.27 17.82 -10.40
C ILE A 112 9.16 19.05 -9.50
N LEU A 113 9.51 18.93 -8.21
CA LEU A 113 9.34 20.03 -7.25
C LEU A 113 10.35 21.16 -7.43
N LEU A 114 11.54 20.86 -7.97
CA LEU A 114 12.56 21.87 -8.27
C LEU A 114 12.50 22.36 -9.72
N ASP A 115 11.54 21.87 -10.50
CA ASP A 115 11.41 22.15 -11.93
C ASP A 115 12.76 22.03 -12.66
N THR A 116 13.44 20.91 -12.45
CA THR A 116 14.82 20.69 -12.90
C THR A 116 14.96 19.33 -13.57
N PRO A 117 15.52 19.26 -14.78
CA PRO A 117 15.81 17.98 -15.44
C PRO A 117 16.65 17.07 -14.54
N VAL A 118 16.35 15.76 -14.56
CA VAL A 118 17.02 14.76 -13.70
C VAL A 118 18.56 14.82 -13.82
N GLY A 119 19.10 15.04 -15.03
CA GLY A 119 20.55 15.15 -15.28
C GLY A 119 21.22 16.34 -14.59
N LEU A 120 20.46 17.39 -14.25
CA LEU A 120 20.95 18.61 -13.61
C LEU A 120 20.73 18.63 -12.09
N LEU A 121 19.98 17.65 -11.52
CA LEU A 121 19.72 17.59 -10.07
C LEU A 121 21.00 17.54 -9.22
N ARG A 122 22.10 17.00 -9.78
CA ARG A 122 23.40 17.00 -9.10
C ARG A 122 23.90 18.40 -8.73
N MET A 123 23.51 19.43 -9.52
CA MET A 123 23.89 20.83 -9.29
C MET A 123 22.99 21.50 -8.23
N ARG A 124 21.84 20.90 -7.94
CA ARG A 124 20.86 21.36 -6.95
C ARG A 124 20.64 20.34 -5.83
N PHE A 125 21.69 19.59 -5.51
CA PHE A 125 21.60 18.49 -4.54
C PHE A 125 21.15 18.97 -3.15
N ASP A 126 21.68 20.10 -2.69
CA ASP A 126 21.32 20.67 -1.38
C ASP A 126 19.86 21.15 -1.37
N ASP A 127 19.40 21.76 -2.46
CA ASP A 127 17.98 22.14 -2.61
C ASP A 127 17.08 20.89 -2.57
N ALA A 128 17.47 19.83 -3.28
CA ALA A 128 16.73 18.57 -3.29
C ALA A 128 16.66 17.94 -1.90
N LEU A 129 17.75 17.95 -1.16
CA LEU A 129 17.76 17.53 0.25
C LEU A 129 16.99 18.53 1.16
N GLY A 130 16.75 19.74 0.75
CA GLY A 130 15.86 20.70 1.43
C GLY A 130 14.40 20.24 1.44
N VAL A 131 13.95 19.52 0.39
CA VAL A 131 12.57 19.10 0.20
C VAL A 131 12.16 17.98 1.18
N PRO A 132 11.13 18.19 2.04
CA PRO A 132 10.73 17.20 3.05
C PRO A 132 10.29 15.85 2.46
N GLU A 133 9.60 15.86 1.32
CA GLU A 133 9.12 14.66 0.63
C GLU A 133 10.30 13.82 0.12
N VAL A 134 11.34 14.47 -0.39
CA VAL A 134 12.57 13.80 -0.84
C VAL A 134 13.29 13.16 0.34
N LYS A 135 13.44 13.88 1.46
CA LYS A 135 14.02 13.32 2.70
C LYS A 135 13.25 12.12 3.19
N ALA A 136 11.91 12.20 3.21
CA ALA A 136 11.06 11.11 3.65
C ALA A 136 11.25 9.85 2.79
N LEU A 137 11.32 10.01 1.47
CA LEU A 137 11.56 8.92 0.53
C LEU A 137 12.95 8.31 0.69
N LEU A 138 13.98 9.12 0.91
CA LEU A 138 15.35 8.65 1.17
C LEU A 138 15.42 7.86 2.48
N ILE A 139 14.81 8.37 3.57
CA ILE A 139 14.75 7.67 4.86
C ILE A 139 14.02 6.34 4.69
N THR A 140 12.87 6.32 4.02
CA THR A 140 12.14 5.09 3.70
C THR A 140 13.02 4.12 2.93
N GLY A 141 13.70 4.57 1.88
CA GLY A 141 14.60 3.74 1.06
C GLY A 141 15.71 3.10 1.89
N ILE A 142 16.35 3.87 2.77
CA ILE A 142 17.42 3.38 3.67
C ILE A 142 16.89 2.34 4.66
N LEU A 143 15.75 2.62 5.33
CA LEU A 143 15.16 1.69 6.29
C LEU A 143 14.75 0.37 5.64
N VAL A 144 14.15 0.45 4.45
CA VAL A 144 13.70 -0.72 3.70
C VAL A 144 14.87 -1.52 3.13
N LEU A 145 15.95 -0.85 2.71
CA LEU A 145 17.17 -1.52 2.27
C LEU A 145 17.86 -2.25 3.44
N ALA A 146 17.93 -1.62 4.62
CA ALA A 146 18.40 -2.25 5.83
C ALA A 146 17.55 -3.47 6.21
N LEU A 147 16.21 -3.35 6.12
CA LEU A 147 15.28 -4.48 6.27
C LEU A 147 15.60 -5.60 5.29
N ALA A 148 15.74 -5.29 3.99
CA ALA A 148 16.00 -6.27 2.95
C ALA A 148 17.26 -7.10 3.21
N ILE A 149 18.31 -6.45 3.71
CA ILE A 149 19.59 -7.11 4.03
C ILE A 149 19.46 -7.92 5.34
N GLY A 150 18.89 -7.32 6.38
CA GLY A 150 18.81 -7.91 7.72
C GLY A 150 17.89 -9.13 7.77
N ILE A 151 16.72 -9.06 7.11
CA ILE A 151 15.69 -10.10 7.19
C ILE A 151 16.15 -11.44 6.57
N ARG A 152 17.08 -11.45 5.64
CA ARG A 152 17.60 -12.67 5.00
C ARG A 152 18.25 -13.64 5.97
N ARG A 153 18.78 -13.13 7.09
CA ARG A 153 19.48 -13.93 8.11
C ARG A 153 18.55 -14.44 9.19
N VAL A 154 17.28 -14.04 9.17
CA VAL A 154 16.29 -14.36 10.19
C VAL A 154 15.81 -15.81 10.06
N GLN A 155 15.84 -16.54 11.18
CA GLN A 155 15.44 -17.94 11.27
C GLN A 155 14.28 -18.18 12.24
N THR A 156 13.89 -17.18 13.03
CA THR A 156 12.82 -17.29 14.04
C THR A 156 11.68 -16.30 13.78
N SER A 157 10.47 -16.65 14.22
CA SER A 157 9.32 -15.76 14.10
C SER A 157 9.50 -14.47 14.90
N SER A 158 10.15 -14.52 16.05
CA SER A 158 10.42 -13.33 16.88
C SER A 158 11.35 -12.35 16.18
N ALA A 159 12.44 -12.83 15.55
CA ALA A 159 13.34 -11.98 14.79
C ALA A 159 12.66 -11.42 13.51
N ALA A 160 11.75 -12.19 12.87
CA ALA A 160 10.93 -11.67 11.77
C ALA A 160 9.97 -10.55 12.24
N GLY A 161 9.54 -10.58 13.50
CA GLY A 161 8.73 -9.51 14.12
C GLY A 161 9.44 -8.16 14.15
N LEU A 162 10.76 -8.13 14.36
CA LEU A 162 11.55 -6.89 14.21
C LEU A 162 11.48 -6.35 12.78
N GLY A 163 11.45 -7.24 11.77
CA GLY A 163 11.25 -6.84 10.38
C GLY A 163 9.90 -6.16 10.14
N VAL A 164 8.83 -6.62 10.81
CA VAL A 164 7.52 -5.96 10.75
C VAL A 164 7.61 -4.55 11.33
N LEU A 165 8.27 -4.37 12.47
CA LEU A 165 8.44 -3.05 13.10
C LEU A 165 9.22 -2.09 12.20
N VAL A 166 10.29 -2.55 11.56
CA VAL A 166 11.07 -1.74 10.61
C VAL A 166 10.22 -1.39 9.38
N ALA A 167 9.43 -2.33 8.84
CA ALA A 167 8.52 -2.07 7.72
C ALA A 167 7.47 -1.01 8.09
N ILE A 168 6.89 -1.07 9.29
CA ILE A 168 5.96 -0.06 9.81
C ILE A 168 6.67 1.30 9.94
N ALA A 169 7.86 1.33 10.55
CA ALA A 169 8.63 2.56 10.70
C ALA A 169 8.97 3.21 9.35
N ALA A 170 9.22 2.40 8.32
CA ALA A 170 9.51 2.89 6.97
C ALA A 170 8.29 3.52 6.25
N LEU A 171 7.06 3.23 6.67
CA LEU A 171 5.85 3.85 6.14
C LEU A 171 5.60 5.25 6.70
N ILE A 172 6.10 5.54 7.89
CA ILE A 172 5.80 6.79 8.63
C ILE A 172 6.29 8.03 7.88
N PRO A 173 7.56 8.14 7.42
CA PRO A 173 8.08 9.36 6.83
C PRO A 173 7.25 9.86 5.65
N THR A 174 6.94 8.97 4.72
CA THR A 174 6.16 9.32 3.51
C THR A 174 4.69 9.64 3.81
N ALA A 175 4.10 9.01 4.82
CA ALA A 175 2.74 9.31 5.23
C ALA A 175 2.62 10.67 5.94
N VAL A 176 3.62 11.04 6.75
CA VAL A 176 3.67 12.33 7.45
C VAL A 176 3.85 13.50 6.48
N THR A 177 4.65 13.34 5.43
CA THR A 177 4.88 14.40 4.43
C THR A 177 3.74 14.55 3.42
N ALA A 178 2.77 13.64 3.41
CA ALA A 178 1.63 13.70 2.50
C ALA A 178 0.58 14.78 2.85
N TYR A 179 0.75 15.50 3.95
CA TYR A 179 -0.14 16.59 4.38
C TYR A 179 0.57 17.95 4.38
N PRO A 180 -0.11 19.04 3.94
CA PRO A 180 0.41 20.40 4.06
C PRO A 180 0.58 20.78 5.54
N ARG A 181 1.69 21.45 5.88
CA ARG A 181 2.11 21.68 7.28
C ARG A 181 1.42 22.84 7.99
N ASN A 182 0.60 23.61 7.32
CA ASN A 182 0.16 24.93 7.80
C ASN A 182 -1.26 24.96 8.41
N GLU A 183 -1.86 23.80 8.72
CA GLU A 183 -3.25 23.75 9.18
C GLU A 183 -3.42 23.02 10.51
N SER A 184 -4.37 23.47 11.33
CA SER A 184 -4.62 22.98 12.71
C SER A 184 -5.02 21.49 12.79
N TYR A 185 -5.53 20.90 11.70
CA TYR A 185 -5.94 19.49 11.66
C TYR A 185 -4.83 18.55 11.15
N VAL A 186 -3.66 19.09 10.78
CA VAL A 186 -2.57 18.34 10.14
C VAL A 186 -2.09 17.19 11.00
N VAL A 187 -1.97 17.41 12.31
CA VAL A 187 -1.46 16.37 13.23
C VAL A 187 -2.44 15.20 13.31
N LEU A 188 -3.73 15.46 13.50
CA LEU A 188 -4.75 14.41 13.61
C LEU A 188 -4.93 13.67 12.29
N ALA A 189 -5.10 14.41 11.19
CA ALA A 189 -5.29 13.84 9.86
C ALA A 189 -4.04 13.10 9.37
N GLY A 190 -2.85 13.62 9.68
CA GLY A 190 -1.58 12.96 9.37
C GLY A 190 -1.39 11.66 10.16
N ALA A 191 -1.66 11.67 11.47
CA ALA A 191 -1.62 10.46 12.30
C ALA A 191 -2.63 9.42 11.82
N ALA A 192 -3.86 9.87 11.46
CA ALA A 192 -4.88 9.01 10.89
C ALA A 192 -4.43 8.42 9.54
N LEU A 193 -3.76 9.19 8.67
CA LEU A 193 -3.21 8.68 7.42
C LEU A 193 -2.12 7.63 7.66
N VAL A 194 -1.20 7.85 8.60
CA VAL A 194 -0.20 6.86 8.98
C VAL A 194 -0.86 5.55 9.40
N LEU A 195 -1.84 5.62 10.31
CA LEU A 195 -2.60 4.45 10.75
C LEU A 195 -3.34 3.79 9.58
N HIS A 196 -3.95 4.59 8.69
CA HIS A 196 -4.66 4.10 7.50
C HIS A 196 -3.74 3.28 6.58
N VAL A 197 -2.56 3.82 6.27
CA VAL A 197 -1.58 3.16 5.38
C VAL A 197 -1.07 1.86 6.01
N ILE A 198 -0.74 1.88 7.30
CA ILE A 198 -0.29 0.67 8.03
C ILE A 198 -1.40 -0.39 8.02
N ALA A 199 -2.63 -0.02 8.38
CA ALA A 199 -3.75 -0.94 8.47
C ALA A 199 -4.14 -1.51 7.09
N ALA A 200 -4.20 -0.66 6.05
CA ALA A 200 -4.49 -1.09 4.68
C ALA A 200 -3.40 -2.05 4.15
N THR A 201 -2.12 -1.71 4.36
CA THR A 201 -1.00 -2.57 3.97
C THR A 201 -1.04 -3.91 4.70
N THR A 202 -1.40 -3.91 5.98
CA THR A 202 -1.55 -5.12 6.80
C THR A 202 -2.70 -5.99 6.30
N TRP A 203 -3.84 -5.40 5.98
CA TRP A 203 -5.02 -6.12 5.50
C TRP A 203 -4.78 -6.74 4.13
N VAL A 204 -4.40 -5.91 3.14
CA VAL A 204 -4.14 -6.37 1.76
C VAL A 204 -2.96 -7.32 1.72
N GLY A 205 -1.87 -7.00 2.42
CA GLY A 205 -0.69 -7.85 2.52
C GLY A 205 -1.00 -9.18 3.21
N GLY A 206 -1.78 -9.17 4.28
CA GLY A 206 -2.23 -10.38 4.97
C GLY A 206 -3.01 -11.32 4.05
N LEU A 207 -3.94 -10.77 3.23
CA LEU A 207 -4.69 -11.56 2.24
C LEU A 207 -3.76 -12.14 1.15
N ALA A 208 -2.85 -11.33 0.63
CA ALA A 208 -1.85 -11.78 -0.33
C ALA A 208 -0.96 -12.90 0.25
N GLY A 209 -0.53 -12.75 1.51
CA GLY A 209 0.21 -13.77 2.25
C GLY A 209 -0.58 -15.06 2.47
N LEU A 210 -1.86 -14.96 2.83
CA LEU A 210 -2.77 -16.10 2.93
C LEU A 210 -2.86 -16.88 1.60
N VAL A 211 -3.08 -16.17 0.50
CA VAL A 211 -3.18 -16.79 -0.84
C VAL A 211 -1.88 -17.47 -1.25
N ARG A 212 -0.75 -16.84 -0.97
CA ARG A 212 0.55 -17.34 -1.41
C ARG A 212 1.07 -18.49 -0.57
N TYR A 213 0.88 -18.44 0.74
CA TYR A 213 1.49 -19.40 1.67
C TYR A 213 0.48 -20.33 2.35
N GLY A 214 -0.75 -19.87 2.60
CA GLY A 214 -1.79 -20.63 3.29
C GLY A 214 -2.22 -21.86 2.51
N ARG A 215 -2.28 -21.79 1.18
CA ARG A 215 -2.63 -22.94 0.31
C ARG A 215 -1.66 -24.10 0.41
N ALA A 216 -0.40 -23.85 0.75
CA ALA A 216 0.61 -24.89 0.85
C ALA A 216 0.56 -25.65 2.20
N SER A 217 -0.20 -25.14 3.18
CA SER A 217 -0.33 -25.71 4.52
C SER A 217 -1.68 -26.40 4.68
N ARG A 218 -1.84 -27.57 4.06
CA ARG A 218 -3.15 -28.30 4.08
C ARG A 218 -3.64 -28.63 5.50
N THR A 219 -2.77 -29.03 6.40
CA THR A 219 -3.11 -29.38 7.78
C THR A 219 -3.28 -28.19 8.72
N GLY A 220 -2.68 -27.04 8.39
CA GLY A 220 -2.75 -25.81 9.19
C GLY A 220 -3.71 -24.75 8.65
N LEU A 221 -4.40 -25.01 7.53
CA LEU A 221 -5.24 -24.01 6.87
C LEU A 221 -6.34 -23.40 7.76
N PRO A 222 -7.08 -24.17 8.60
CA PRO A 222 -8.07 -23.58 9.51
C PRO A 222 -7.47 -22.57 10.48
N ILE A 223 -6.31 -22.92 11.09
CA ILE A 223 -5.60 -22.05 12.04
C ILE A 223 -5.08 -20.78 11.33
N VAL A 224 -4.55 -20.94 10.12
CA VAL A 224 -4.05 -19.80 9.30
C VAL A 224 -5.21 -18.86 8.94
N LEU A 225 -6.38 -19.40 8.60
CA LEU A 225 -7.60 -18.64 8.30
C LEU A 225 -8.13 -17.89 9.51
N GLU A 226 -8.15 -18.53 10.69
CA GLU A 226 -8.57 -17.89 11.94
C GLU A 226 -7.65 -16.71 12.28
N ARG A 227 -6.32 -16.92 12.24
CA ARG A 227 -5.32 -15.85 12.48
C ARG A 227 -5.47 -14.70 11.47
N TYR A 228 -5.65 -15.02 10.20
CA TYR A 228 -5.90 -13.99 9.18
C TYR A 228 -7.22 -13.26 9.45
N GLY A 229 -8.28 -13.97 9.83
CA GLY A 229 -9.58 -13.39 10.15
C GLY A 229 -9.50 -12.34 11.27
N GLN A 230 -8.71 -12.57 12.31
CA GLN A 230 -8.45 -11.61 13.37
C GLN A 230 -7.70 -10.38 12.87
N VAL A 231 -6.61 -10.58 12.09
CA VAL A 231 -5.85 -9.48 11.48
C VAL A 231 -6.73 -8.65 10.55
N ALA A 232 -7.50 -9.30 9.67
CA ALA A 232 -8.38 -8.63 8.72
C ALA A 232 -9.47 -7.82 9.43
N TYR A 233 -10.07 -8.35 10.50
CA TYR A 233 -11.10 -7.65 11.29
C TYR A 233 -10.56 -6.37 11.92
N ILE A 234 -9.43 -6.47 12.64
CA ILE A 234 -8.82 -5.31 13.30
C ILE A 234 -8.38 -4.27 12.25
N SER A 235 -7.73 -4.74 11.18
CA SER A 235 -7.24 -3.84 10.12
C SER A 235 -8.38 -3.15 9.37
N SER A 236 -9.50 -3.83 9.09
CA SER A 236 -10.63 -3.22 8.39
C SER A 236 -11.29 -2.11 9.21
N ILE A 237 -11.44 -2.28 10.52
CA ILE A 237 -11.92 -1.22 11.43
C ILE A 237 -10.93 -0.06 11.46
N ALA A 238 -9.65 -0.33 11.58
CA ALA A 238 -8.61 0.69 11.60
C ALA A 238 -8.58 1.49 10.27
N VAL A 239 -8.72 0.81 9.12
CA VAL A 239 -8.82 1.44 7.79
C VAL A 239 -10.05 2.34 7.70
N LEU A 240 -11.21 1.87 8.18
CA LEU A 240 -12.44 2.65 8.15
C LEU A 240 -12.30 3.93 8.99
N LEU A 241 -11.97 3.80 10.26
CA LEU A 241 -11.91 4.93 11.18
C LEU A 241 -10.83 5.94 10.77
N SER A 242 -9.62 5.47 10.50
CA SER A 242 -8.52 6.32 10.08
C SER A 242 -8.75 6.95 8.70
N GLY A 243 -9.38 6.22 7.77
CA GLY A 243 -9.73 6.72 6.46
C GLY A 243 -10.77 7.84 6.52
N LEU A 244 -11.79 7.70 7.35
CA LEU A 244 -12.79 8.75 7.57
C LEU A 244 -12.18 10.02 8.18
N ILE A 245 -11.36 9.87 9.23
CA ILE A 245 -10.68 11.01 9.86
C ILE A 245 -9.74 11.70 8.86
N SER A 246 -8.94 10.94 8.13
CA SER A 246 -8.01 11.49 7.14
C SER A 246 -8.74 12.19 6.00
N ALA A 247 -9.83 11.61 5.48
CA ALA A 247 -10.64 12.20 4.42
C ALA A 247 -11.35 13.47 4.90
N ALA A 248 -11.95 13.45 6.08
CA ALA A 248 -12.60 14.61 6.68
C ALA A 248 -11.61 15.77 6.88
N GLY A 249 -10.39 15.49 7.36
CA GLY A 249 -9.34 16.50 7.49
C GLY A 249 -8.95 17.13 6.15
N ARG A 250 -8.86 16.33 5.07
CA ARG A 250 -8.57 16.87 3.72
C ARG A 250 -9.70 17.69 3.15
N LEU A 251 -10.94 17.25 3.33
CA LEU A 251 -12.13 18.02 2.89
C LEU A 251 -12.27 19.33 3.66
N ALA A 252 -12.02 19.31 4.98
CA ALA A 252 -12.01 20.50 5.80
C ALA A 252 -10.92 21.50 5.35
N ALA A 253 -9.73 21.01 5.01
CA ALA A 253 -8.64 21.83 4.48
C ALA A 253 -9.02 22.50 3.15
N LYS A 254 -9.63 21.76 2.23
CA LYS A 254 -10.10 22.29 0.94
C LYS A 254 -11.26 23.26 1.07
N GLY A 255 -12.22 22.99 1.98
CA GLY A 255 -13.42 23.80 2.17
C GLY A 255 -13.24 25.01 3.10
N GLY A 256 -12.04 25.20 3.67
CA GLY A 256 -11.79 26.28 4.64
C GLY A 256 -12.29 26.01 6.05
N GLY A 257 -12.68 24.80 6.38
CA GLY A 257 -13.06 24.39 7.73
C GLY A 257 -14.00 23.19 7.82
N TRP A 258 -14.24 22.73 9.04
CA TRP A 258 -15.11 21.57 9.29
C TRP A 258 -16.57 21.74 8.85
N GLY A 259 -17.06 22.99 8.76
CA GLY A 259 -18.43 23.31 8.35
C GLY A 259 -18.69 23.17 6.84
N SER A 260 -17.65 23.13 6.01
CA SER A 260 -17.73 23.14 4.56
C SER A 260 -17.27 21.82 3.90
N ILE A 261 -17.32 20.70 4.62
CA ILE A 261 -16.86 19.39 4.11
C ILE A 261 -17.68 18.92 2.90
N LEU A 262 -18.97 19.26 2.83
CA LEU A 262 -19.87 18.78 1.77
C LEU A 262 -19.59 19.42 0.42
N ASP A 263 -19.16 20.68 0.37
CA ASP A 263 -18.92 21.40 -0.88
C ASP A 263 -17.80 20.73 -1.72
N PRO A 264 -16.58 20.48 -1.18
CA PRO A 264 -15.55 19.77 -1.95
C PRO A 264 -15.87 18.27 -2.14
N LEU A 265 -16.75 17.68 -1.32
CA LEU A 265 -17.16 16.28 -1.52
C LEU A 265 -18.02 16.11 -2.78
N THR A 266 -18.86 17.07 -3.10
CA THR A 266 -19.81 17.00 -4.24
C THR A 266 -19.34 17.78 -5.46
N GLY A 267 -18.47 18.77 -5.30
CA GLY A 267 -18.02 19.68 -6.35
C GLY A 267 -16.70 19.30 -7.02
N ASP A 268 -15.85 18.50 -6.36
CA ASP A 268 -14.48 18.24 -6.80
C ASP A 268 -14.26 16.81 -7.31
N ALA A 269 -13.28 16.64 -8.21
CA ALA A 269 -12.80 15.34 -8.66
C ALA A 269 -12.27 14.48 -7.49
N TYR A 270 -11.70 15.10 -6.45
CA TYR A 270 -11.29 14.43 -5.22
C TYR A 270 -12.48 13.77 -4.52
N GLY A 271 -13.60 14.49 -4.37
CA GLY A 271 -14.81 13.97 -3.76
C GLY A 271 -15.40 12.79 -4.52
N ALA A 272 -15.45 12.87 -5.86
CA ALA A 272 -15.91 11.78 -6.70
C ALA A 272 -15.06 10.51 -6.53
N LEU A 273 -13.73 10.62 -6.55
CA LEU A 273 -12.83 9.50 -6.31
C LEU A 273 -12.95 8.94 -4.88
N LEU A 274 -13.18 9.80 -3.90
CA LEU A 274 -13.40 9.40 -2.51
C LEU A 274 -14.68 8.57 -2.37
N ILE A 275 -15.77 8.98 -3.02
CA ILE A 275 -17.05 8.24 -3.03
C ILE A 275 -16.84 6.85 -3.65
N VAL A 276 -16.16 6.75 -4.79
CA VAL A 276 -15.84 5.47 -5.43
C VAL A 276 -14.99 4.60 -4.50
N LYS A 277 -14.03 5.17 -3.80
CA LYS A 277 -13.19 4.45 -2.83
C LYS A 277 -14.00 3.94 -1.64
N ILE A 278 -14.95 4.73 -1.12
CA ILE A 278 -15.86 4.30 -0.04
C ILE A 278 -16.74 3.14 -0.54
N ALA A 279 -17.30 3.23 -1.74
CA ALA A 279 -18.10 2.16 -2.32
C ALA A 279 -17.28 0.85 -2.49
N ALA A 280 -16.04 0.95 -2.97
CA ALA A 280 -15.13 -0.19 -3.06
C ALA A 280 -14.83 -0.80 -1.67
N PHE A 281 -14.65 0.04 -0.65
CA PHE A 281 -14.43 -0.42 0.73
C PHE A 281 -15.66 -1.15 1.30
N LEU A 282 -16.88 -0.62 1.10
CA LEU A 282 -18.12 -1.28 1.51
C LEU A 282 -18.28 -2.65 0.82
N LEU A 283 -17.98 -2.71 -0.47
CA LEU A 283 -17.97 -3.97 -1.21
C LEU A 283 -16.96 -4.97 -0.61
N LEU A 284 -15.75 -4.51 -0.23
CA LEU A 284 -14.76 -5.35 0.44
C LEU A 284 -15.26 -5.89 1.78
N ILE A 285 -15.97 -5.09 2.59
CA ILE A 285 -16.56 -5.56 3.85
C ILE A 285 -17.58 -6.67 3.59
N VAL A 286 -18.45 -6.50 2.60
CA VAL A 286 -19.45 -7.53 2.22
C VAL A 286 -18.74 -8.81 1.76
N LEU A 287 -17.73 -8.69 0.88
CA LEU A 287 -16.96 -9.84 0.41
C LEU A 287 -16.24 -10.55 1.56
N SER A 288 -15.62 -9.81 2.48
CA SER A 288 -14.94 -10.37 3.65
C SER A 288 -15.91 -11.04 4.62
N ALA A 289 -17.14 -10.56 4.75
CA ALA A 289 -18.19 -11.20 5.54
C ALA A 289 -18.65 -12.52 4.89
N LEU A 290 -18.89 -12.51 3.57
CA LEU A 290 -19.21 -13.71 2.79
C LEU A 290 -18.08 -14.75 2.83
N HIS A 291 -16.85 -14.29 2.73
CA HIS A 291 -15.65 -15.12 2.85
C HIS A 291 -15.64 -15.87 4.21
N ARG A 292 -15.89 -15.16 5.30
CA ARG A 292 -15.91 -15.75 6.66
C ARG A 292 -17.06 -16.74 6.86
N SER A 293 -18.27 -16.41 6.39
CA SER A 293 -19.43 -17.28 6.54
C SER A 293 -19.30 -18.62 5.78
N ARG A 294 -18.59 -18.62 4.66
CA ARG A 294 -18.38 -19.81 3.82
C ARG A 294 -17.13 -20.61 4.15
N ALA A 295 -16.18 -20.02 4.87
CA ALA A 295 -14.90 -20.67 5.18
C ALA A 295 -15.04 -22.05 5.86
N HIS A 296 -16.05 -22.24 6.69
CA HIS A 296 -16.27 -23.51 7.40
C HIS A 296 -16.92 -24.60 6.52
N GLY A 297 -17.84 -24.24 5.63
CA GLY A 297 -18.54 -25.22 4.76
C GLY A 297 -17.73 -25.58 3.52
N ASP A 298 -17.27 -24.57 2.77
CA ASP A 298 -16.63 -24.77 1.46
C ASP A 298 -15.28 -25.49 1.52
N LEU A 299 -14.58 -25.43 2.66
CA LEU A 299 -13.29 -26.12 2.83
C LEU A 299 -13.45 -27.65 2.91
N VAL A 300 -14.61 -28.13 3.37
CA VAL A 300 -14.96 -29.55 3.40
C VAL A 300 -15.19 -30.07 1.97
N ASP A 301 -15.77 -29.24 1.09
CA ASP A 301 -16.13 -29.55 -0.30
C ASP A 301 -15.04 -29.25 -1.34
N GLY A 302 -13.77 -29.12 -0.90
CA GLY A 302 -12.64 -28.90 -1.80
C GLY A 302 -12.25 -27.44 -2.02
N GLY A 303 -12.93 -26.47 -1.40
CA GLY A 303 -12.51 -25.06 -1.27
C GLY A 303 -12.51 -24.19 -2.52
N GLN A 304 -13.07 -24.65 -3.62
CA GLN A 304 -13.10 -23.90 -4.90
C GLN A 304 -13.91 -22.58 -4.81
N PRO A 305 -15.13 -22.58 -4.22
CA PRO A 305 -15.92 -21.35 -4.07
C PRO A 305 -15.23 -20.32 -3.16
N PHE A 306 -14.65 -20.78 -2.07
CA PHE A 306 -13.86 -19.97 -1.15
C PHE A 306 -12.73 -19.19 -1.87
N TRP A 307 -11.90 -19.88 -2.65
CA TRP A 307 -10.78 -19.24 -3.36
C TRP A 307 -11.20 -18.30 -4.48
N ARG A 308 -12.42 -18.46 -5.03
CA ARG A 308 -13.01 -17.50 -5.98
C ARG A 308 -13.33 -16.17 -5.28
N ILE A 309 -13.96 -16.22 -4.09
CA ILE A 309 -14.28 -15.01 -3.31
C ILE A 309 -12.99 -14.28 -2.93
N VAL A 310 -11.99 -15.01 -2.45
CA VAL A 310 -10.66 -14.44 -2.14
C VAL A 310 -10.03 -13.77 -3.36
N GLY A 311 -10.19 -14.36 -4.55
CA GLY A 311 -9.71 -13.77 -5.80
C GLY A 311 -10.42 -12.46 -6.14
N VAL A 312 -11.74 -12.39 -5.97
CA VAL A 312 -12.53 -11.15 -6.17
C VAL A 312 -12.15 -10.10 -5.14
N GLU A 313 -11.96 -10.49 -3.88
CA GLU A 313 -11.50 -9.59 -2.81
C GLU A 313 -10.15 -8.95 -3.15
N LEU A 314 -9.16 -9.75 -3.60
CA LEU A 314 -7.87 -9.24 -4.07
C LEU A 314 -8.00 -8.30 -5.27
N PHE A 315 -8.91 -8.61 -6.20
CA PHE A 315 -9.19 -7.76 -7.35
C PHE A 315 -9.69 -6.37 -6.91
N VAL A 316 -10.69 -6.33 -6.02
CA VAL A 316 -11.25 -5.06 -5.50
C VAL A 316 -10.20 -4.30 -4.68
N MET A 317 -9.35 -5.00 -3.91
CA MET A 317 -8.24 -4.37 -3.19
C MET A 317 -7.21 -3.76 -4.15
N ALA A 318 -6.85 -4.44 -5.24
CA ALA A 318 -5.93 -3.90 -6.26
C ALA A 318 -6.50 -2.65 -6.93
N LEU A 319 -7.81 -2.65 -7.26
CA LEU A 319 -8.51 -1.48 -7.77
C LEU A 319 -8.47 -0.32 -6.77
N ALA A 320 -8.77 -0.58 -5.49
CA ALA A 320 -8.72 0.43 -4.44
C ALA A 320 -7.31 1.03 -4.24
N LEU A 321 -6.25 0.26 -4.44
CA LEU A 321 -4.86 0.75 -4.41
C LEU A 321 -4.58 1.71 -5.57
N GLY A 322 -5.00 1.36 -6.79
CA GLY A 322 -4.87 2.25 -7.96
C GLY A 322 -5.61 3.57 -7.76
N LEU A 323 -6.87 3.51 -7.29
CA LEU A 323 -7.66 4.71 -6.93
C LEU A 323 -7.00 5.56 -5.84
N SER A 324 -6.37 4.92 -4.85
CA SER A 324 -5.70 5.64 -3.75
C SER A 324 -4.52 6.47 -4.25
N ILE A 325 -3.77 5.96 -5.24
CA ILE A 325 -2.65 6.69 -5.83
C ILE A 325 -3.17 7.83 -6.70
N ALA A 326 -4.21 7.60 -7.52
CA ALA A 326 -4.85 8.66 -8.29
C ALA A 326 -5.35 9.79 -7.36
N LEU A 327 -6.02 9.44 -6.26
CA LEU A 327 -6.49 10.38 -5.25
C LEU A 327 -5.35 11.22 -4.64
N SER A 328 -4.15 10.65 -4.51
CA SER A 328 -2.96 11.38 -4.04
C SER A 328 -2.38 12.36 -5.04
N GLN A 329 -2.83 12.35 -6.30
CA GLN A 329 -2.40 13.24 -7.37
C GLN A 329 -3.42 14.37 -7.66
N THR A 330 -4.62 14.30 -7.07
CA THR A 330 -5.68 15.33 -7.25
C THR A 330 -5.60 16.48 -6.24
N ILE A 331 -4.51 16.56 -5.50
CA ILE A 331 -4.31 17.50 -4.39
C ILE A 331 -3.43 18.65 -4.84
#